data_5c50f02751e447912a9682728090d03d
#
_entry.id   5c50f02751e447912a9682728090d03d
#
_cell.length_a   1.000
_cell.length_b   1.000
_cell.length_c   1.000
_cell.angle_alpha   90.00
_cell.angle_beta   90.00
_cell.angle_gamma   90.00
#
_symmetry.space_group_name_H-M   'P 1'
#
loop_
_entity.id
_entity.type
_entity.pdbx_description
1 polymer ?
#
loop_
_entity_poly.entity_id
_entity_poly.type
_entity_poly.pdbx_seq_one_letter_code
_entity_poly.pdbx_strand_id
1 'polypeptide(L)'
;MKNIASFVRVVIVIGLAPNFSFAADKTRQKAVAERGADVMPFDLKATTHIFTKSSMGGTQQVVVKNASDTEQIGLIREHLKIIAAQFSKGDFSGPTRIHGAQMPGLAELKAAHPGEIKIQYRKLKAGAEIIYMTQNQKLIVALHKWFDAQLADHGHDAMAGHDHPMMHPQ
;
A
#
# COMPACT_ATOMS: atom_id res chain seq x y z
N MET A 1 -73.93 -2.95 10.31
CA MET A 1 -72.51 -2.82 10.71
C MET A 1 -71.66 -3.44 9.62
N LYS A 2 -70.99 -2.63 8.77
CA LYS A 2 -70.17 -3.11 7.65
C LYS A 2 -68.70 -2.90 8.04
N ASN A 3 -67.94 -4.01 8.20
CA ASN A 3 -66.53 -4.00 8.47
C ASN A 3 -65.76 -3.82 7.13
N ILE A 4 -65.08 -2.70 6.99
CA ILE A 4 -64.18 -2.43 5.88
C ILE A 4 -62.78 -2.84 6.32
N ALA A 5 -62.29 -3.98 5.78
CA ALA A 5 -60.90 -4.41 5.98
C ALA A 5 -59.99 -3.63 5.03
N SER A 6 -59.11 -2.81 5.60
CA SER A 6 -58.12 -2.03 4.87
C SER A 6 -56.88 -2.89 4.62
N PHE A 7 -56.64 -3.27 3.36
CA PHE A 7 -55.43 -3.98 2.95
C PHE A 7 -54.31 -2.96 2.73
N VAL A 8 -53.33 -2.93 3.61
CA VAL A 8 -52.10 -2.21 3.41
C VAL A 8 -51.20 -3.03 2.49
N ARG A 9 -50.99 -2.53 1.27
CA ARG A 9 -49.97 -3.10 0.33
C ARG A 9 -48.61 -2.56 0.74
N VAL A 10 -47.77 -3.42 1.31
CA VAL A 10 -46.32 -3.14 1.47
C VAL A 10 -45.64 -3.34 0.12
N VAL A 11 -45.19 -2.27 -0.48
CA VAL A 11 -44.33 -2.32 -1.67
C VAL A 11 -42.87 -2.45 -1.19
N ILE A 12 -42.30 -3.65 -1.30
CA ILE A 12 -40.87 -3.85 -1.05
C ILE A 12 -40.12 -3.37 -2.31
N VAL A 13 -39.51 -2.22 -2.22
CA VAL A 13 -38.55 -1.74 -3.24
C VAL A 13 -37.21 -2.43 -2.97
N ILE A 14 -36.89 -3.48 -3.72
CA ILE A 14 -35.58 -4.09 -3.72
C ILE A 14 -34.68 -3.13 -4.51
N GLY A 15 -33.94 -2.29 -3.79
CA GLY A 15 -32.92 -1.44 -4.37
C GLY A 15 -31.76 -2.29 -4.87
N LEU A 16 -31.59 -2.44 -6.20
CA LEU A 16 -30.35 -2.88 -6.79
C LEU A 16 -29.31 -1.80 -6.51
N ALA A 17 -28.41 -2.04 -5.54
CA ALA A 17 -27.21 -1.23 -5.37
C ALA A 17 -26.30 -1.49 -6.58
N PRO A 18 -25.89 -0.48 -7.34
CA PRO A 18 -25.04 -0.69 -8.50
C PRO A 18 -23.62 -1.09 -8.04
N ASN A 19 -23.05 -2.11 -8.70
CA ASN A 19 -21.68 -2.59 -8.51
C ASN A 19 -20.62 -1.61 -9.07
N PHE A 20 -20.69 -0.32 -8.73
CA PHE A 20 -19.76 0.70 -9.22
C PHE A 20 -18.35 0.58 -8.61
N SER A 21 -18.21 -0.08 -7.45
CA SER A 21 -16.93 -0.13 -6.72
C SER A 21 -15.85 -0.92 -7.48
N PHE A 22 -16.16 -2.11 -7.97
CA PHE A 22 -15.16 -3.00 -8.62
C PHE A 22 -14.62 -2.47 -9.96
N ALA A 23 -15.44 -1.78 -10.73
CA ALA A 23 -14.99 -1.21 -12.02
C ALA A 23 -14.08 0.02 -11.80
N ALA A 24 -14.41 0.85 -10.81
CA ALA A 24 -13.61 2.01 -10.43
C ALA A 24 -12.22 1.59 -9.91
N ASP A 25 -12.15 0.54 -9.09
CA ASP A 25 -10.90 0.02 -8.55
C ASP A 25 -9.97 -0.52 -9.66
N LYS A 26 -10.48 -1.27 -10.62
CA LYS A 26 -9.69 -1.79 -11.75
C LYS A 26 -9.14 -0.66 -12.64
N THR A 27 -9.94 0.38 -12.89
CA THR A 27 -9.50 1.54 -13.68
C THR A 27 -8.38 2.28 -12.95
N ARG A 28 -8.50 2.45 -11.63
CA ARG A 28 -7.48 3.07 -10.79
C ARG A 28 -6.19 2.24 -10.78
N GLN A 29 -6.30 0.93 -10.57
CA GLN A 29 -5.15 0.02 -10.57
C GLN A 29 -4.40 0.06 -11.89
N LYS A 30 -5.11 0.05 -13.03
CA LYS A 30 -4.49 0.20 -14.36
C LYS A 30 -3.72 1.52 -14.48
N ALA A 31 -4.33 2.63 -14.11
CA ALA A 31 -3.69 3.94 -14.16
C ALA A 31 -2.47 4.05 -13.22
N VAL A 32 -2.51 3.39 -12.05
CA VAL A 32 -1.37 3.30 -11.13
C VAL A 32 -0.25 2.46 -11.73
N ALA A 33 -0.57 1.31 -12.33
CA ALA A 33 0.42 0.44 -12.98
C ALA A 33 1.12 1.15 -14.16
N GLU A 34 0.38 1.90 -14.98
CA GLU A 34 0.94 2.70 -16.09
C GLU A 34 1.92 3.76 -15.56
N ARG A 35 1.53 4.56 -14.56
CA ARG A 35 2.42 5.55 -13.95
C ARG A 35 3.58 4.92 -13.18
N GLY A 36 3.34 3.74 -12.59
CA GLY A 36 4.36 2.96 -11.89
C GLY A 36 5.48 2.51 -12.82
N ALA A 37 5.15 2.07 -14.03
CA ALA A 37 6.12 1.66 -15.05
C ALA A 37 7.10 2.79 -15.45
N ASP A 38 6.67 4.06 -15.34
CA ASP A 38 7.53 5.21 -15.61
C ASP A 38 8.50 5.55 -14.45
N VAL A 39 8.23 5.04 -13.25
CA VAL A 39 8.96 5.40 -12.03
C VAL A 39 9.78 4.22 -11.48
N MET A 40 9.23 3.02 -11.55
CA MET A 40 9.87 1.80 -11.05
C MET A 40 10.68 1.14 -12.17
N PRO A 41 11.99 0.93 -12.00
CA PRO A 41 12.86 0.42 -13.05
C PRO A 41 12.74 -1.09 -13.26
N PHE A 42 11.97 -1.80 -12.43
CA PHE A 42 11.75 -3.25 -12.47
C PHE A 42 10.34 -3.58 -12.99
N ASP A 43 10.18 -4.81 -13.51
CA ASP A 43 8.91 -5.28 -14.02
C ASP A 43 7.94 -5.59 -12.87
N LEU A 44 6.82 -4.84 -12.81
CA LEU A 44 5.76 -5.02 -11.81
C LEU A 44 5.13 -6.42 -11.86
N LYS A 45 5.02 -7.02 -13.06
CA LYS A 45 4.45 -8.36 -13.23
C LYS A 45 5.38 -9.46 -12.76
N ALA A 46 6.70 -9.22 -12.80
CA ALA A 46 7.72 -10.14 -12.33
C ALA A 46 7.97 -10.04 -10.82
N THR A 47 7.34 -9.07 -10.14
CA THR A 47 7.59 -8.74 -8.73
C THR A 47 6.32 -8.79 -7.89
N THR A 48 6.47 -8.78 -6.57
CA THR A 48 5.38 -8.65 -5.60
C THR A 48 5.77 -7.62 -4.55
N HIS A 49 4.88 -6.68 -4.28
CA HIS A 49 4.99 -5.75 -3.16
C HIS A 49 4.35 -6.39 -1.93
N ILE A 50 5.02 -6.34 -0.79
CA ILE A 50 4.51 -6.89 0.47
C ILE A 50 4.55 -5.78 1.53
N PHE A 51 3.40 -5.45 2.09
CA PHE A 51 3.26 -4.44 3.13
C PHE A 51 2.86 -5.11 4.44
N THR A 52 3.73 -5.00 5.45
CA THR A 52 3.50 -5.56 6.78
C THR A 52 3.37 -4.44 7.79
N LYS A 53 2.24 -4.38 8.49
CA LYS A 53 2.01 -3.44 9.59
C LYS A 53 2.57 -4.02 10.89
N SER A 54 3.13 -3.15 11.73
CA SER A 54 3.56 -3.49 13.08
C SER A 54 3.16 -2.42 14.09
N SER A 55 3.27 -2.72 15.37
CA SER A 55 2.96 -1.77 16.45
C SER A 55 3.83 -0.51 16.45
N MET A 56 4.99 -0.55 15.78
CA MET A 56 5.93 0.57 15.70
C MET A 56 6.04 1.17 14.28
N GLY A 57 5.19 0.76 13.35
CA GLY A 57 5.24 1.20 11.96
C GLY A 57 5.01 0.07 10.97
N GLY A 58 6.06 -0.45 10.34
CA GLY A 58 5.91 -1.60 9.44
C GLY A 58 7.04 -1.73 8.41
N THR A 59 6.85 -2.62 7.45
CA THR A 59 7.81 -2.87 6.37
C THR A 59 7.14 -2.86 5.00
N GLN A 60 7.87 -2.38 4.01
CA GLN A 60 7.57 -2.50 2.59
C GLN A 60 8.65 -3.36 1.96
N GLN A 61 8.29 -4.51 1.42
CA GLN A 61 9.20 -5.37 0.67
C GLN A 61 8.81 -5.36 -0.81
N VAL A 62 9.80 -5.49 -1.68
CA VAL A 62 9.61 -5.85 -3.08
C VAL A 62 10.49 -7.04 -3.36
N VAL A 63 9.88 -8.11 -3.85
CA VAL A 63 10.58 -9.37 -4.15
C VAL A 63 10.21 -9.88 -5.53
N VAL A 64 11.14 -10.56 -6.18
CA VAL A 64 10.88 -11.22 -7.45
C VAL A 64 10.02 -12.48 -7.25
N LYS A 65 9.13 -12.79 -8.21
CA LYS A 65 8.36 -14.03 -8.27
C LYS A 65 9.24 -15.23 -8.65
N ASN A 66 10.28 -14.99 -9.46
CA ASN A 66 11.29 -15.99 -9.83
C ASN A 66 12.63 -15.67 -9.14
N ALA A 67 13.02 -16.47 -8.16
CA ALA A 67 14.24 -16.25 -7.36
C ALA A 67 15.55 -16.28 -8.18
N SER A 68 15.53 -16.78 -9.42
CA SER A 68 16.68 -16.78 -10.34
C SER A 68 16.83 -15.49 -11.14
N ASP A 69 15.87 -14.57 -11.06
CA ASP A 69 15.88 -13.31 -11.81
C ASP A 69 16.80 -12.27 -11.13
N THR A 70 18.10 -12.44 -11.34
CA THR A 70 19.12 -11.60 -10.72
C THR A 70 19.09 -10.16 -11.21
N GLU A 71 18.63 -9.91 -12.45
CA GLU A 71 18.49 -8.58 -13.02
C GLU A 71 17.41 -7.78 -12.26
N GLN A 72 16.21 -8.35 -12.13
CA GLN A 72 15.13 -7.71 -11.38
C GLN A 72 15.48 -7.52 -9.91
N ILE A 73 16.18 -8.46 -9.28
CA ILE A 73 16.71 -8.32 -7.92
C ILE A 73 17.64 -7.10 -7.82
N GLY A 74 18.51 -6.90 -8.80
CA GLY A 74 19.41 -5.75 -8.86
C GLY A 74 18.64 -4.42 -8.95
N LEU A 75 17.68 -4.33 -9.86
CA LEU A 75 16.83 -3.15 -10.08
C LEU A 75 16.01 -2.80 -8.84
N ILE A 76 15.39 -3.80 -8.21
CA ILE A 76 14.65 -3.62 -6.95
C ILE A 76 15.53 -3.03 -5.85
N ARG A 77 16.74 -3.61 -5.67
CA ARG A 77 17.65 -3.19 -4.60
C ARG A 77 18.11 -1.75 -4.76
N GLU A 78 18.46 -1.36 -5.97
CA GLU A 78 18.89 0.02 -6.26
C GLU A 78 17.72 0.99 -6.04
N HIS A 79 16.54 0.68 -6.59
CA HIS A 79 15.37 1.53 -6.45
C HIS A 79 14.95 1.72 -4.98
N LEU A 80 14.81 0.63 -4.20
CA LEU A 80 14.41 0.73 -2.80
C LEU A 80 15.44 1.46 -1.94
N LYS A 81 16.73 1.35 -2.27
CA LYS A 81 17.79 2.12 -1.61
C LYS A 81 17.63 3.62 -1.87
N ILE A 82 17.33 4.00 -3.11
CA ILE A 82 17.11 5.41 -3.49
C ILE A 82 15.89 5.97 -2.79
N ILE A 83 14.73 5.29 -2.86
CA ILE A 83 13.50 5.80 -2.26
C ILE A 83 13.56 5.81 -0.72
N ALA A 84 14.26 4.88 -0.08
CA ALA A 84 14.48 4.93 1.37
C ALA A 84 15.27 6.19 1.77
N ALA A 85 16.28 6.57 0.99
CA ALA A 85 17.03 7.80 1.21
C ALA A 85 16.19 9.06 0.95
N GLN A 86 15.27 9.05 -0.03
CA GLN A 86 14.30 10.12 -0.27
C GLN A 86 13.31 10.25 0.87
N PHE A 87 12.67 9.15 1.27
CA PHE A 87 11.68 9.13 2.35
C PHE A 87 12.27 9.57 3.70
N SER A 88 13.54 9.23 3.99
CA SER A 88 14.22 9.68 5.20
C SER A 88 14.42 11.20 5.26
N LYS A 89 14.29 11.88 4.12
CA LYS A 89 14.33 13.34 3.97
C LYS A 89 12.94 13.97 3.84
N GLY A 90 11.86 13.15 3.96
CA GLY A 90 10.48 13.59 3.75
C GLY A 90 10.07 13.73 2.27
N ASP A 91 10.91 13.27 1.33
CA ASP A 91 10.59 13.30 -0.09
C ASP A 91 9.78 12.07 -0.50
N PHE A 92 8.47 12.25 -0.59
CA PHE A 92 7.49 11.28 -1.08
C PHE A 92 6.95 11.64 -2.47
N SER A 93 7.75 12.31 -3.30
CA SER A 93 7.38 12.72 -4.66
C SER A 93 7.06 11.53 -5.56
N GLY A 94 7.81 10.43 -5.44
CA GLY A 94 7.56 9.18 -6.17
C GLY A 94 6.15 8.63 -5.93
N PRO A 95 5.76 8.29 -4.70
CA PRO A 95 4.39 7.90 -4.38
C PRO A 95 3.33 8.92 -4.81
N THR A 96 3.59 10.21 -4.63
CA THR A 96 2.68 11.27 -5.08
C THR A 96 2.44 11.21 -6.59
N ARG A 97 3.47 10.96 -7.39
CA ARG A 97 3.39 10.86 -8.85
C ARG A 97 2.61 9.62 -9.29
N ILE A 98 2.82 8.48 -8.63
CA ILE A 98 2.19 7.21 -8.98
C ILE A 98 0.73 7.17 -8.53
N HIS A 99 0.47 7.51 -7.27
CA HIS A 99 -0.81 7.29 -6.58
C HIS A 99 -1.66 8.56 -6.43
N GLY A 100 -1.06 9.73 -6.63
CA GLY A 100 -1.69 11.03 -6.43
C GLY A 100 -1.47 11.60 -5.03
N ALA A 101 -1.61 12.92 -4.90
CA ALA A 101 -1.34 13.65 -3.65
C ALA A 101 -2.37 13.36 -2.53
N GLN A 102 -3.55 12.88 -2.89
CA GLN A 102 -4.65 12.58 -1.95
C GLN A 102 -4.62 11.15 -1.40
N MET A 103 -3.49 10.43 -1.59
CA MET A 103 -3.34 9.08 -1.07
C MET A 103 -3.45 9.07 0.46
N PRO A 104 -4.30 8.19 1.06
CA PRO A 104 -4.48 8.12 2.51
C PRO A 104 -3.16 7.99 3.26
N GLY A 105 -2.97 8.78 4.31
CA GLY A 105 -1.77 8.78 5.16
C GLY A 105 -0.57 9.52 4.56
N LEU A 106 -0.55 9.81 3.27
CA LEU A 106 0.62 10.39 2.60
C LEU A 106 0.89 11.84 3.05
N ALA A 107 -0.16 12.62 3.30
CA ALA A 107 -0.02 14.00 3.75
C ALA A 107 0.65 14.10 5.12
N GLU A 108 0.26 13.25 6.05
CA GLU A 108 0.85 13.16 7.40
C GLU A 108 2.30 12.68 7.35
N LEU A 109 2.62 11.69 6.50
CA LEU A 109 4.01 11.22 6.34
C LEU A 109 4.91 12.31 5.76
N LYS A 110 4.41 13.10 4.81
CA LYS A 110 5.14 14.26 4.25
C LYS A 110 5.33 15.41 5.24
N ALA A 111 4.40 15.55 6.17
CA ALA A 111 4.44 16.60 7.21
C ALA A 111 5.27 16.19 8.44
N ALA A 112 5.72 14.94 8.54
CA ALA A 112 6.55 14.48 9.64
C ALA A 112 7.89 15.25 9.69
N HIS A 113 8.30 15.62 10.90
CA HIS A 113 9.60 16.27 11.07
C HIS A 113 10.76 15.29 10.77
N PRO A 114 11.92 15.80 10.32
CA PRO A 114 13.09 14.94 10.10
C PRO A 114 13.42 14.11 11.34
N GLY A 115 13.53 12.79 11.16
CA GLY A 115 13.85 11.84 12.23
C GLY A 115 12.65 11.30 13.03
N GLU A 116 11.43 11.84 12.88
CA GLU A 116 10.24 11.27 13.53
C GLU A 116 9.88 9.87 13.01
N ILE A 117 10.21 9.60 11.76
CA ILE A 117 10.12 8.25 11.18
C ILE A 117 11.54 7.81 10.85
N LYS A 118 12.03 6.78 11.54
CA LYS A 118 13.29 6.13 11.21
C LYS A 118 13.05 5.19 10.03
N ILE A 119 13.72 5.46 8.91
CA ILE A 119 13.59 4.70 7.68
C ILE A 119 14.90 3.97 7.40
N GLN A 120 14.83 2.65 7.23
CA GLN A 120 15.99 1.80 7.01
C GLN A 120 15.79 0.94 5.76
N TYR A 121 16.83 0.86 4.95
CA TYR A 121 16.89 -0.06 3.82
C TYR A 121 17.60 -1.36 4.23
N ARG A 122 17.09 -2.51 3.76
CA ARG A 122 17.72 -3.82 3.94
C ARG A 122 17.64 -4.65 2.66
N LYS A 123 18.74 -5.29 2.29
CA LYS A 123 18.75 -6.29 1.20
C LYS A 123 18.06 -7.57 1.66
N LEU A 124 17.25 -8.16 0.79
CA LEU A 124 16.70 -9.51 0.93
C LEU A 124 17.33 -10.42 -0.11
N LYS A 125 17.20 -11.76 0.08
CA LYS A 125 17.68 -12.75 -0.89
C LYS A 125 17.03 -12.52 -2.26
N ALA A 126 15.71 -12.32 -2.30
CA ALA A 126 14.91 -12.17 -3.52
C ALA A 126 14.52 -10.70 -3.85
N GLY A 127 15.17 -9.71 -3.26
CA GLY A 127 14.84 -8.30 -3.48
C GLY A 127 15.39 -7.38 -2.40
N ALA A 128 14.53 -6.50 -1.87
CA ALA A 128 14.87 -5.58 -0.78
C ALA A 128 13.63 -5.19 0.04
N GLU A 129 13.87 -4.53 1.17
CA GLU A 129 12.81 -3.94 2.00
C GLU A 129 13.20 -2.57 2.54
N ILE A 130 12.18 -1.81 2.89
CA ILE A 130 12.25 -0.58 3.66
C ILE A 130 11.51 -0.82 4.98
N ILE A 131 12.16 -0.50 6.09
CA ILE A 131 11.62 -0.60 7.44
C ILE A 131 11.29 0.82 7.91
N TYR A 132 10.06 1.01 8.38
CA TYR A 132 9.55 2.28 8.92
C TYR A 132 9.31 2.09 10.40
N MET A 133 9.93 2.94 11.23
CA MET A 133 9.77 2.89 12.68
C MET A 133 9.53 4.29 13.24
N THR A 134 8.51 4.43 14.10
CA THR A 134 8.22 5.67 14.81
C THR A 134 7.53 5.37 16.14
N GLN A 135 7.70 6.25 17.13
CA GLN A 135 6.95 6.21 18.39
C GLN A 135 5.71 7.11 18.35
N ASN A 136 5.55 7.93 17.30
CA ASN A 136 4.40 8.79 17.13
C ASN A 136 3.19 8.01 16.63
N GLN A 137 2.21 7.80 17.50
CA GLN A 137 0.99 7.03 17.19
C GLN A 137 0.23 7.57 15.97
N LYS A 138 0.23 8.88 15.74
CA LYS A 138 -0.43 9.48 14.56
C LYS A 138 0.27 9.06 13.26
N LEU A 139 1.61 9.00 13.28
CA LEU A 139 2.41 8.56 12.13
C LEU A 139 2.31 7.05 11.91
N ILE A 140 2.17 6.23 12.96
CA ILE A 140 1.87 4.79 12.82
C ILE A 140 0.53 4.60 12.09
N VAL A 141 -0.51 5.32 12.53
CA VAL A 141 -1.83 5.25 11.88
C VAL A 141 -1.77 5.75 10.43
N ALA A 142 -1.04 6.82 10.15
CA ALA A 142 -0.84 7.35 8.80
C ALA A 142 -0.13 6.33 7.90
N LEU A 143 0.95 5.70 8.39
CA LEU A 143 1.69 4.67 7.69
C LEU A 143 0.81 3.46 7.37
N HIS A 144 -0.02 3.01 8.31
CA HIS A 144 -0.94 1.90 8.09
C HIS A 144 -2.01 2.22 7.04
N LYS A 145 -2.57 3.45 7.05
CA LYS A 145 -3.49 3.91 6.00
C LYS A 145 -2.80 3.95 4.64
N TRP A 146 -1.55 4.40 4.60
CA TRP A 146 -0.76 4.46 3.38
C TRP A 146 -0.49 3.05 2.83
N PHE A 147 -0.16 2.07 3.69
CA PHE A 147 0.00 0.67 3.29
C PHE A 147 -1.30 0.07 2.75
N ASP A 148 -2.46 0.34 3.39
CA ASP A 148 -3.76 -0.12 2.88
C ASP A 148 -4.06 0.47 1.49
N ALA A 149 -3.76 1.74 1.29
CA ALA A 149 -3.95 2.39 0.00
C ALA A 149 -2.99 1.82 -1.07
N GLN A 150 -1.74 1.49 -0.72
CA GLN A 150 -0.81 0.80 -1.60
C GLN A 150 -1.35 -0.57 -2.03
N LEU A 151 -1.86 -1.37 -1.07
CA LEU A 151 -2.46 -2.68 -1.34
C LEU A 151 -3.65 -2.55 -2.31
N ALA A 152 -4.52 -1.59 -2.08
CA ALA A 152 -5.68 -1.34 -2.93
C ALA A 152 -5.27 -0.92 -4.36
N ASP A 153 -4.27 -0.06 -4.48
CA ASP A 153 -3.81 0.50 -5.75
C ASP A 153 -3.01 -0.50 -6.60
N HIS A 154 -2.20 -1.35 -5.98
CA HIS A 154 -1.42 -2.38 -6.68
C HIS A 154 -2.21 -3.66 -6.95
N GLY A 155 -3.34 -3.89 -6.27
CA GLY A 155 -4.20 -5.04 -6.47
C GLY A 155 -3.45 -6.38 -6.34
N HIS A 156 -3.50 -7.21 -7.37
CA HIS A 156 -2.86 -8.54 -7.35
C HIS A 156 -1.31 -8.54 -7.39
N ASP A 157 -0.69 -7.39 -7.64
CA ASP A 157 0.78 -7.25 -7.59
C ASP A 157 1.28 -6.85 -6.19
N ALA A 158 0.35 -6.73 -5.21
CA ALA A 158 0.67 -6.51 -3.82
C ALA A 158 -0.08 -7.45 -2.89
N MET A 159 0.49 -7.69 -1.71
CA MET A 159 -0.13 -8.50 -0.66
C MET A 159 0.20 -7.96 0.73
N ALA A 160 -0.70 -8.22 1.69
CA ALA A 160 -0.43 -7.96 3.09
C ALA A 160 0.54 -9.03 3.63
N GLY A 161 1.59 -8.58 4.28
CA GLY A 161 2.49 -9.45 5.04
C GLY A 161 1.97 -9.68 6.46
N HIS A 162 2.50 -10.71 7.11
CA HIS A 162 2.24 -11.01 8.52
C HIS A 162 3.39 -10.48 9.38
N ASP A 163 3.04 -9.80 10.48
CA ASP A 163 4.03 -9.42 11.49
C ASP A 163 4.49 -10.69 12.22
N HIS A 164 5.75 -11.06 12.01
CA HIS A 164 6.37 -12.07 12.84
C HIS A 164 7.01 -11.32 14.01
N PRO A 165 6.56 -11.55 15.26
CA PRO A 165 7.25 -11.01 16.42
C PRO A 165 8.73 -11.37 16.32
N MET A 166 9.60 -10.36 16.31
CA MET A 166 11.04 -10.57 16.30
C MET A 166 11.40 -11.40 17.53
N MET A 167 11.69 -12.69 17.34
CA MET A 167 12.31 -13.48 18.38
C MET A 167 13.68 -12.87 18.61
N HIS A 168 13.83 -12.17 19.74
CA HIS A 168 15.14 -11.77 20.22
C HIS A 168 15.91 -13.06 20.53
N PRO A 169 17.08 -13.30 19.92
CA PRO A 169 17.94 -14.38 20.38
C PRO A 169 18.35 -14.06 21.82
N GLN A 170 18.07 -14.99 22.73
CA GLN A 170 18.58 -14.97 24.11
C GLN A 170 20.09 -15.23 24.12
#